data_954bdcab75c1cf8b936415f61050b77c
#
_entry.id   954bdcab75c1cf8b936415f61050b77c
#
_cell.length_a   1.000
_cell.length_b   1.000
_cell.length_c   1.000
_cell.angle_alpha   90.00
_cell.angle_beta   90.00
_cell.angle_gamma   90.00
#
_symmetry.space_group_name_H-M   'P 1'
#
loop_
_entity.id
_entity.type
_entity.pdbx_description
1 polymer ?
#
loop_
_entity_poly.entity_id
_entity_poly.type
_entity_poly.pdbx_seq_one_letter_code
_entity_poly.pdbx_strand_id
1 'polypeptide(L)'
;MRLIISFLALSLFGLGVLTACNSAELQNAQTSAAPAPSAAPSPSDGARRVTVAELKDFLAKDEAVVIDVRNEASYNAGHIRGAKLIPEAEVLNHLDELPKNKLIVTYCS
;
A
#
# COMPACT_ATOMS: atom_id res chain seq x y z
N MET A 1 -19.10 61.76 -10.12
CA MET A 1 -19.25 62.47 -8.85
C MET A 1 -18.35 61.78 -7.84
N ARG A 2 -17.10 62.26 -7.74
CA ARG A 2 -16.46 62.91 -6.59
C ARG A 2 -16.30 61.94 -5.42
N LEU A 3 -15.15 61.71 -4.83
CA LEU A 3 -13.89 62.41 -4.47
C LEU A 3 -12.88 61.36 -4.06
N ILE A 4 -11.74 61.29 -4.59
CA ILE A 4 -10.39 61.74 -4.17
C ILE A 4 -10.32 62.10 -2.67
N ILE A 5 -9.57 61.36 -1.90
CA ILE A 5 -8.69 61.92 -0.87
C ILE A 5 -7.45 61.03 -0.72
N SER A 6 -6.34 61.57 -1.14
CA SER A 6 -4.97 61.27 -0.72
C SER A 6 -4.82 61.47 0.78
N PHE A 7 -4.09 60.57 1.42
CA PHE A 7 -3.20 60.95 2.51
C PHE A 7 -1.90 60.18 2.45
N LEU A 8 -0.94 60.92 2.10
CA LEU A 8 0.50 60.70 2.24
C LEU A 8 0.84 60.90 3.70
N ALA A 9 1.45 59.95 4.32
CA ALA A 9 2.19 60.16 5.56
C ALA A 9 3.38 59.18 5.64
N LEU A 10 4.44 59.73 5.35
CA LEU A 10 5.82 59.48 5.62
C LEU A 10 6.07 59.26 7.10
N SER A 11 6.67 58.14 7.52
CA SER A 11 7.49 58.10 8.71
C SER A 11 8.57 57.03 8.62
N LEU A 12 9.75 57.53 8.63
CA LEU A 12 11.04 56.86 8.74
C LEU A 12 11.20 56.18 10.11
N PHE A 13 12.16 55.31 10.16
CA PHE A 13 13.00 54.89 11.26
C PHE A 13 12.68 53.56 11.95
N GLY A 14 13.56 52.61 11.71
CA GLY A 14 13.62 51.37 12.46
C GLY A 14 14.74 50.48 11.94
N LEU A 15 15.99 50.97 12.16
CA LEU A 15 17.20 50.18 12.00
C LEU A 15 17.19 49.08 13.07
N GLY A 16 17.08 47.83 12.69
CA GLY A 16 17.02 46.72 13.63
C GLY A 16 17.54 45.40 13.03
N VAL A 17 18.84 45.27 13.15
CA VAL A 17 19.59 44.02 13.39
C VAL A 17 19.29 42.80 12.51
N LEU A 18 20.19 42.56 11.60
CA LEU A 18 20.57 41.30 11.02
C LEU A 18 20.81 40.23 12.11
N THR A 19 19.92 39.30 12.24
CA THR A 19 20.25 37.97 12.71
C THR A 19 19.97 36.99 11.56
N ALA A 20 21.02 36.79 10.81
CA ALA A 20 21.12 35.69 9.89
C ALA A 20 21.17 34.40 10.71
N CYS A 21 20.03 33.82 11.03
CA CYS A 21 19.96 32.40 11.32
C CYS A 21 19.80 31.68 9.98
N ASN A 22 20.93 31.44 9.37
CA ASN A 22 21.04 30.48 8.31
C ASN A 22 20.92 29.08 8.90
N SER A 23 19.72 28.69 9.24
CA SER A 23 19.39 27.30 9.39
C SER A 23 19.21 26.75 8.00
N ALA A 24 20.32 26.37 7.40
CA ALA A 24 20.31 25.39 6.33
C ALA A 24 19.76 24.10 6.93
N GLU A 25 18.48 24.04 7.07
CA GLU A 25 17.73 22.81 7.26
C GLU A 25 17.88 22.04 5.97
N LEU A 26 18.95 21.26 5.96
CA LEU A 26 19.04 20.11 5.09
C LEU A 26 17.81 19.28 5.40
N GLN A 27 16.73 19.54 4.68
CA GLN A 27 15.67 18.59 4.50
C GLN A 27 16.33 17.37 3.90
N ASN A 28 16.82 16.54 4.81
CA ASN A 28 17.06 15.15 4.53
C ASN A 28 15.70 14.61 4.05
N ALA A 29 15.50 14.65 2.75
CA ALA A 29 14.52 13.84 2.10
C ALA A 29 14.94 12.40 2.38
N GLN A 30 14.60 11.93 3.58
CA GLN A 30 14.46 10.51 3.82
C GLN A 30 13.35 10.09 2.87
N THR A 31 13.78 9.75 1.67
CA THR A 31 13.08 8.76 0.89
C THR A 31 12.93 7.58 1.84
N SER A 32 11.78 7.51 2.49
CA SER A 32 11.34 6.33 3.18
C SER A 32 11.19 5.27 2.09
N ALA A 33 12.33 4.66 1.77
CA ALA A 33 12.30 3.39 1.10
C ALA A 33 11.47 2.51 2.01
N ALA A 34 10.25 2.24 1.60
CA ALA A 34 9.44 1.22 2.22
C ALA A 34 10.37 0.02 2.43
N PRO A 35 10.46 -0.55 3.63
CA PRO A 35 11.30 -1.71 3.83
C PRO A 35 10.86 -2.74 2.79
N ALA A 36 11.81 -3.14 1.93
CA ALA A 36 11.58 -4.27 1.06
C ALA A 36 11.02 -5.38 1.94
N PRO A 37 9.92 -6.02 1.55
CA PRO A 37 9.35 -7.07 2.35
C PRO A 37 10.46 -8.07 2.62
N SER A 38 10.88 -8.13 3.88
CA SER A 38 11.85 -9.11 4.35
C SER A 38 11.27 -10.46 3.93
N ALA A 39 11.95 -11.12 3.03
CA ALA A 39 11.55 -12.45 2.61
C ALA A 39 11.52 -13.32 3.87
N ALA A 40 10.33 -13.53 4.41
CA ALA A 40 10.16 -14.52 5.47
C ALA A 40 10.77 -15.83 4.96
N PRO A 41 11.50 -16.59 5.79
CA PRO A 41 12.07 -17.85 5.38
C PRO A 41 10.96 -18.68 4.76
N SER A 42 11.13 -19.07 3.50
CA SER A 42 10.16 -19.92 2.82
C SER A 42 10.00 -21.20 3.62
N PRO A 43 8.80 -21.57 4.05
CA PRO A 43 8.58 -22.89 4.59
C PRO A 43 9.14 -23.94 3.62
N SER A 44 9.66 -25.03 4.15
CA SER A 44 10.30 -26.12 3.36
C SER A 44 9.29 -26.97 2.56
N ASP A 45 8.08 -26.45 2.35
CA ASP A 45 6.99 -27.12 1.64
C ASP A 45 7.14 -27.12 0.11
N GLY A 46 8.19 -26.46 -0.40
CA GLY A 46 8.44 -26.34 -1.84
C GLY A 46 7.46 -25.41 -2.58
N ALA A 47 6.48 -24.82 -1.90
CA ALA A 47 5.52 -23.93 -2.52
C ALA A 47 6.15 -22.55 -2.81
N ARG A 48 5.92 -22.04 -4.03
CA ARG A 48 6.31 -20.68 -4.38
C ARG A 48 5.52 -19.67 -3.55
N ARG A 49 6.21 -18.67 -3.04
CA ARG A 49 5.56 -17.51 -2.40
C ARG A 49 5.35 -16.41 -3.44
N VAL A 50 4.19 -15.78 -3.39
CA VAL A 50 3.79 -14.70 -4.30
C VAL A 50 3.69 -13.41 -3.50
N THR A 51 4.33 -12.37 -3.96
CA THR A 51 4.22 -11.04 -3.35
C THR A 51 2.88 -10.38 -3.70
N VAL A 52 2.49 -9.37 -2.92
CA VAL A 52 1.26 -8.61 -3.20
C VAL A 52 1.30 -7.94 -4.59
N ALA A 53 2.46 -7.47 -5.02
CA ALA A 53 2.62 -6.85 -6.33
C ALA A 53 2.43 -7.89 -7.45
N GLU A 54 3.10 -9.03 -7.38
CA GLU A 54 2.93 -10.12 -8.34
C GLU A 54 1.48 -10.61 -8.39
N LEU A 55 0.82 -10.76 -7.23
CA LEU A 55 -0.58 -11.18 -7.20
C LEU A 55 -1.50 -10.19 -7.93
N LYS A 56 -1.30 -8.88 -7.72
CA LYS A 56 -2.07 -7.86 -8.44
C LYS A 56 -1.88 -7.96 -9.96
N ASP A 57 -0.66 -8.21 -10.41
CA ASP A 57 -0.35 -8.35 -11.83
C ASP A 57 -1.00 -9.60 -12.42
N PHE A 58 -0.95 -10.73 -11.72
CA PHE A 58 -1.62 -11.97 -12.14
C PHE A 58 -3.14 -11.82 -12.21
N LEU A 59 -3.74 -11.14 -11.21
CA LEU A 59 -5.19 -10.89 -11.21
C LEU A 59 -5.61 -9.92 -12.32
N ALA A 60 -4.82 -8.89 -12.61
CA ALA A 60 -5.10 -7.96 -13.70
C ALA A 60 -5.08 -8.62 -15.08
N LYS A 61 -4.29 -9.70 -15.23
CA LYS A 61 -4.16 -10.49 -16.46
C LYS A 61 -5.09 -11.71 -16.50
N ASP A 62 -5.89 -11.93 -15.47
CA ASP A 62 -6.72 -13.14 -15.29
C ASP A 62 -5.91 -14.45 -15.31
N GLU A 63 -4.66 -14.40 -14.85
CA GLU A 63 -3.72 -15.52 -14.81
C GLU A 63 -3.74 -16.29 -13.48
N ALA A 64 -4.39 -15.76 -12.45
CA ALA A 64 -4.49 -16.38 -11.13
C ALA A 64 -5.91 -16.39 -10.56
N VAL A 65 -6.14 -17.35 -9.68
CA VAL A 65 -7.31 -17.42 -8.81
C VAL A 65 -6.83 -17.45 -7.36
N VAL A 66 -7.49 -16.66 -6.50
CA VAL A 66 -7.17 -16.58 -5.07
C VAL A 66 -8.15 -17.43 -4.28
N ILE A 67 -7.61 -18.27 -3.43
CA ILE A 67 -8.38 -19.13 -2.52
C ILE A 67 -8.07 -18.70 -1.09
N ASP A 68 -9.09 -18.35 -0.34
CA ASP A 68 -9.02 -18.14 1.10
C ASP A 68 -9.22 -19.47 1.80
N VAL A 69 -8.19 -19.98 2.44
CA VAL A 69 -8.24 -21.29 3.14
C VAL A 69 -8.58 -21.16 4.61
N ARG A 70 -8.93 -19.97 5.08
CA ARG A 70 -9.37 -19.70 6.45
C ARG A 70 -10.80 -20.19 6.68
N ASN A 71 -11.31 -19.99 7.88
CA ASN A 71 -12.71 -20.26 8.20
C ASN A 71 -13.64 -19.14 7.69
N GLU A 72 -14.93 -19.44 7.65
CA GLU A 72 -15.97 -18.52 7.20
C GLU A 72 -16.02 -17.21 8.01
N ALA A 73 -15.81 -17.27 9.32
CA ALA A 73 -15.82 -16.09 10.18
C ALA A 73 -14.71 -15.10 9.77
N SER A 74 -13.50 -15.60 9.52
CA SER A 74 -12.37 -14.79 9.05
C SER A 74 -12.60 -14.23 7.64
N TYR A 75 -13.18 -15.02 6.75
CA TYR A 75 -13.54 -14.58 5.40
C TYR A 75 -14.56 -13.45 5.44
N ASN A 76 -15.62 -13.58 6.25
CA ASN A 76 -16.66 -12.56 6.39
C ASN A 76 -16.17 -11.28 7.07
N ALA A 77 -15.19 -11.39 7.97
CA ALA A 77 -14.56 -10.23 8.60
C ALA A 77 -13.72 -9.39 7.62
N GLY A 78 -13.20 -10.03 6.57
CA GLY A 78 -12.45 -9.38 5.49
C GLY A 78 -11.63 -10.37 4.67
N HIS A 79 -11.66 -10.23 3.36
CA HIS A 79 -10.95 -11.12 2.43
C HIS A 79 -10.42 -10.35 1.20
N ILE A 80 -9.52 -10.97 0.46
CA ILE A 80 -9.02 -10.41 -0.80
C ILE A 80 -10.17 -10.40 -1.82
N ARG A 81 -10.37 -9.25 -2.44
CA ARG A 81 -11.45 -9.10 -3.45
C ARG A 81 -11.36 -10.17 -4.53
N GLY A 82 -12.44 -10.90 -4.72
CA GLY A 82 -12.53 -11.98 -5.70
C GLY A 82 -11.95 -13.33 -5.22
N ALA A 83 -11.48 -13.41 -3.98
CA ALA A 83 -11.07 -14.69 -3.40
C ALA A 83 -12.28 -15.60 -3.19
N LYS A 84 -12.10 -16.89 -3.50
CA LYS A 84 -13.09 -17.94 -3.20
C LYS A 84 -12.75 -18.54 -1.83
N LEU A 85 -13.74 -18.66 -0.96
CA LEU A 85 -13.57 -19.36 0.32
C LEU A 85 -13.60 -20.87 0.06
N ILE A 86 -12.53 -21.55 0.42
CA ILE A 86 -12.45 -23.01 0.51
C ILE A 86 -11.60 -23.32 1.73
N PRO A 87 -12.20 -23.64 2.88
CA PRO A 87 -11.46 -23.95 4.09
C PRO A 87 -10.41 -25.05 3.86
N GLU A 88 -9.26 -24.95 4.54
CA GLU A 88 -8.15 -25.87 4.35
C GLU A 88 -8.55 -27.34 4.37
N ALA A 89 -9.43 -27.72 5.30
CA ALA A 89 -9.92 -29.10 5.44
C ALA A 89 -10.75 -29.59 4.24
N GLU A 90 -11.28 -28.66 3.44
CA GLU A 90 -12.16 -28.96 2.31
C GLU A 90 -11.48 -28.84 0.95
N VAL A 91 -10.27 -28.29 0.89
CA VAL A 91 -9.55 -28.05 -0.38
C VAL A 91 -9.50 -29.29 -1.27
N LEU A 92 -9.22 -30.46 -0.70
CA LEU A 92 -9.13 -31.71 -1.46
C LEU A 92 -10.45 -32.13 -2.10
N ASN A 93 -11.59 -31.75 -1.52
CA ASN A 93 -12.91 -32.05 -2.05
C ASN A 93 -13.33 -31.10 -3.19
N HIS A 94 -12.62 -29.96 -3.33
CA HIS A 94 -12.92 -28.92 -4.31
C HIS A 94 -11.88 -28.81 -5.44
N LEU A 95 -10.97 -29.78 -5.57
CA LEU A 95 -9.92 -29.74 -6.58
C LEU A 95 -10.46 -29.67 -8.02
N ASP A 96 -11.59 -30.30 -8.27
CA ASP A 96 -12.22 -30.31 -9.59
C ASP A 96 -12.85 -28.96 -9.98
N GLU A 97 -13.15 -28.12 -8.99
CA GLU A 97 -13.68 -26.78 -9.18
C GLU A 97 -12.60 -25.74 -9.49
N LEU A 98 -11.34 -26.10 -9.25
CA LEU A 98 -10.22 -25.18 -9.46
C LEU A 98 -9.78 -25.17 -10.94
N PRO A 99 -9.54 -23.99 -11.52
CA PRO A 99 -9.08 -23.90 -12.91
C PRO A 99 -7.70 -24.52 -13.06
N LYS A 100 -7.55 -25.41 -14.03
CA LYS A 100 -6.27 -26.13 -14.30
C LYS A 100 -5.29 -25.31 -15.15
N ASN A 101 -5.77 -24.20 -15.70
CA ASN A 101 -4.99 -23.34 -16.60
C ASN A 101 -4.60 -22.00 -15.97
N LYS A 102 -4.82 -21.80 -14.67
CA LYS A 102 -4.46 -20.61 -13.92
C LYS A 102 -3.61 -20.94 -12.69
N LEU A 103 -2.85 -19.97 -12.25
CA LEU A 103 -2.12 -20.07 -10.98
C LEU A 103 -3.14 -20.07 -9.82
N ILE A 104 -3.06 -21.06 -8.96
CA ILE A 104 -3.85 -21.10 -7.72
C ILE A 104 -3.00 -20.48 -6.61
N VAL A 105 -3.48 -19.41 -6.02
CA VAL A 105 -2.83 -18.71 -4.91
C VAL A 105 -3.69 -18.88 -3.67
N THR A 106 -3.17 -19.58 -2.68
CA THR A 106 -3.83 -19.72 -1.38
C THR A 106 -3.25 -18.74 -0.37
N TYR A 107 -4.06 -18.25 0.55
CA TYR A 107 -3.58 -17.46 1.67
C TYR A 107 -4.31 -17.81 2.97
N CYS A 108 -3.56 -17.68 4.07
CA CYS A 108 -4.04 -17.76 5.45
C CYS A 108 -3.40 -16.64 6.28
N SER A 109 -3.99 -16.22 7.34
CA SER A 109 -3.47 -15.23 8.28
C SER A 109 -4.08 -15.41 9.66
#